data_dfcd353115159882316970ca5ef215cd
#
_entry.id   dfcd353115159882316970ca5ef215cd
#
_cell.length_a   1.000
_cell.length_b   1.000
_cell.length_c   1.000
_cell.angle_alpha   90.00
_cell.angle_beta   90.00
_cell.angle_gamma   90.00
#
_symmetry.space_group_name_H-M   'P 1'
#
loop_
_entity.id
_entity.type
_entity.pdbx_description
1 polymer ?
#
loop_
_entity_poly.entity_id
_entity_poly.type
_entity_poly.pdbx_seq_one_letter_code
_entity_poly.pdbx_strand_id
1 'polypeptide(L)'
;DEEFDLKGKSLYGGQKKTPPAHPRCRCAVEYREVEPPAVELEQPEAPPITWAEPISPDPTEPPPVVSAPGIEIPAGMAHVGPANLGGTGEMHLYRDDAGQEWLFKPAQTKSGSPEAFRAYVQEAGYKVQYIVDPDTAVPVGVGELGGKFGAFQKRITTVSSATDYKAWQHSGGPLPDGAVQQFQREHVTDWLLGNYDSHGGNFVTDSVGRLVGIDKEQSFKYIGKDGAQAMSYAFHPNKSYGETEPIYNTIYRRFAKGELDLDLQDTLTYIKRVEAIPDSEYREIFRDYAEALHGKGKEAEALLDAIVERKDNLRET
;
A
#
# COMPACT_ATOMS: atom_id res chain seq x y z
N ASP A 1 31.15 -11.90 -20.23
CA ASP A 1 30.04 -12.66 -20.81
C ASP A 1 29.04 -12.93 -19.70
N GLU A 2 27.81 -12.55 -19.93
CA GLU A 2 26.73 -12.86 -18.99
C GLU A 2 26.53 -14.37 -18.97
N GLU A 3 26.59 -14.99 -17.79
CA GLU A 3 26.40 -16.43 -17.70
C GLU A 3 24.94 -16.81 -17.96
N PHE A 4 24.76 -17.69 -18.92
CA PHE A 4 23.46 -18.29 -19.21
C PHE A 4 23.52 -19.77 -18.84
N ASP A 5 22.40 -20.34 -18.44
CA ASP A 5 22.30 -21.76 -18.31
C ASP A 5 22.55 -22.45 -19.68
N LEU A 6 22.84 -23.72 -19.67
CA LEU A 6 23.11 -24.52 -20.90
C LEU A 6 21.90 -24.56 -21.88
N LYS A 7 20.78 -23.92 -21.54
CA LYS A 7 19.59 -23.78 -22.36
C LYS A 7 19.36 -22.33 -22.83
N GLY A 8 20.32 -21.43 -22.59
CA GLY A 8 20.22 -20.01 -23.03
C GLY A 8 19.26 -19.15 -22.25
N LYS A 9 18.91 -19.53 -21.02
CA LYS A 9 18.11 -18.71 -20.12
C LYS A 9 19.03 -17.90 -19.23
N SER A 10 18.77 -16.60 -19.11
CA SER A 10 19.43 -15.76 -18.12
C SER A 10 19.10 -16.26 -16.71
N LEU A 11 20.12 -16.39 -15.87
CA LEU A 11 19.97 -16.73 -14.46
C LEU A 11 19.14 -15.70 -13.68
N TYR A 12 18.90 -14.53 -14.25
CA TYR A 12 18.12 -13.42 -13.66
C TYR A 12 16.70 -13.28 -14.21
N GLY A 13 16.14 -14.34 -14.79
CA GLY A 13 14.71 -14.39 -15.10
C GLY A 13 14.28 -13.64 -16.37
N GLY A 14 14.70 -14.06 -17.49
CA GLY A 14 14.20 -13.63 -18.80
C GLY A 14 14.85 -14.43 -19.91
N GLN A 15 14.13 -14.69 -20.99
CA GLN A 15 14.77 -15.20 -22.21
C GLN A 15 15.55 -14.06 -22.84
N LYS A 16 16.85 -13.99 -22.57
CA LYS A 16 17.76 -13.18 -23.37
C LYS A 16 18.49 -14.07 -24.34
N LYS A 17 18.59 -13.61 -25.58
CA LYS A 17 19.51 -14.21 -26.54
C LYS A 17 20.93 -14.01 -26.04
N THR A 18 21.80 -14.97 -26.28
CA THR A 18 23.23 -14.91 -25.92
C THR A 18 23.84 -13.53 -26.17
N PRO A 19 24.59 -13.00 -25.21
CA PRO A 19 25.38 -11.78 -25.47
C PRO A 19 26.41 -11.97 -26.59
N PRO A 20 26.70 -10.93 -27.33
CA PRO A 20 26.16 -9.58 -27.19
C PRO A 20 24.73 -9.46 -27.69
N ALA A 21 23.87 -8.77 -26.94
CA ALA A 21 22.47 -8.58 -27.28
C ALA A 21 22.25 -7.73 -28.58
N HIS A 22 23.30 -7.18 -29.12
CA HIS A 22 23.33 -6.46 -30.39
C HIS A 22 24.69 -6.58 -31.10
N PRO A 23 24.73 -6.46 -32.45
CA PRO A 23 25.90 -6.76 -33.29
C PRO A 23 27.17 -5.93 -33.02
N ARG A 24 27.09 -4.90 -32.19
CA ARG A 24 28.22 -3.99 -31.88
C ARG A 24 28.58 -3.97 -30.39
N CYS A 25 28.04 -4.84 -29.59
CA CYS A 25 28.38 -4.93 -28.18
C CYS A 25 29.78 -5.60 -28.05
N ARG A 26 30.72 -4.88 -27.48
CA ARG A 26 32.07 -5.37 -27.12
C ARG A 26 32.23 -5.52 -25.63
N CYS A 27 31.11 -5.65 -24.89
CA CYS A 27 31.14 -5.77 -23.43
C CYS A 27 31.51 -7.21 -23.07
N ALA A 28 32.68 -7.39 -22.50
CA ALA A 28 33.05 -8.56 -21.72
C ALA A 28 32.85 -8.18 -20.25
N VAL A 29 31.99 -8.87 -19.53
CA VAL A 29 31.86 -8.73 -18.07
C VAL A 29 32.59 -9.90 -17.44
N GLU A 30 33.76 -9.63 -16.87
CA GLU A 30 34.51 -10.62 -16.10
C GLU A 30 34.00 -10.52 -14.65
N TYR A 31 33.25 -11.52 -14.21
CA TYR A 31 32.91 -11.66 -12.81
C TYR A 31 34.09 -12.26 -12.07
N ARG A 32 34.71 -11.46 -11.20
CA ARG A 32 35.58 -12.00 -10.16
C ARG A 32 34.76 -12.17 -8.90
N GLU A 33 34.73 -13.35 -8.34
CA GLU A 33 34.34 -13.52 -6.96
C GLU A 33 35.33 -12.72 -6.11
N VAL A 34 34.89 -11.57 -5.64
CA VAL A 34 35.59 -10.83 -4.61
C VAL A 34 35.04 -11.39 -3.30
N GLU A 35 35.82 -12.21 -2.64
CA GLU A 35 35.52 -12.52 -1.24
C GLU A 35 35.38 -11.17 -0.51
N PRO A 36 34.20 -10.90 0.08
CA PRO A 36 34.08 -9.69 0.87
C PRO A 36 35.14 -9.74 1.97
N PRO A 37 35.85 -8.63 2.24
CA PRO A 37 36.74 -8.60 3.37
C PRO A 37 35.94 -9.01 4.61
N ALA A 38 36.48 -9.94 5.39
CA ALA A 38 35.93 -10.34 6.67
C ALA A 38 36.01 -9.13 7.61
N VAL A 39 35.09 -8.21 7.47
CA VAL A 39 34.85 -7.16 8.44
C VAL A 39 33.87 -7.77 9.44
N GLU A 40 34.44 -8.31 10.49
CA GLU A 40 33.71 -8.63 11.70
C GLU A 40 33.23 -7.29 12.32
N LEU A 41 32.18 -6.72 11.71
CA LEU A 41 31.43 -5.64 12.33
C LEU A 41 30.59 -6.34 13.42
N GLU A 42 31.00 -6.23 14.67
CA GLU A 42 30.08 -6.38 15.78
C GLU A 42 28.92 -5.39 15.52
N GLN A 43 27.89 -5.89 14.84
CA GLN A 43 26.64 -5.17 14.75
C GLN A 43 26.06 -5.19 16.16
N PRO A 44 25.79 -4.04 16.78
CA PRO A 44 25.02 -4.04 18.00
C PRO A 44 23.71 -4.79 17.68
N GLU A 45 23.40 -5.83 18.47
CA GLU A 45 22.15 -6.55 18.36
C GLU A 45 21.02 -5.51 18.37
N ALA A 46 20.35 -5.33 17.24
CA ALA A 46 19.18 -4.49 17.19
C ALA A 46 18.18 -5.04 18.22
N PRO A 47 17.59 -4.19 19.06
CA PRO A 47 16.60 -4.69 20.01
C PRO A 47 15.52 -5.45 19.23
N PRO A 48 15.02 -6.58 19.78
CA PRO A 48 13.99 -7.34 19.11
C PRO A 48 12.81 -6.43 18.78
N ILE A 49 12.38 -6.44 17.52
CA ILE A 49 11.19 -5.71 17.11
C ILE A 49 10.01 -6.37 17.84
N THR A 50 9.55 -5.74 18.90
CA THR A 50 8.31 -6.12 19.57
C THR A 50 7.19 -5.38 18.86
N TRP A 51 6.38 -6.11 18.12
CA TRP A 51 5.15 -5.58 17.59
C TRP A 51 4.27 -5.14 18.76
N ALA A 52 3.71 -3.93 18.66
CA ALA A 52 2.77 -3.46 19.67
C ALA A 52 1.65 -4.49 19.83
N GLU A 53 1.44 -4.98 21.05
CA GLU A 53 0.32 -5.87 21.30
C GLU A 53 -0.97 -5.18 20.85
N PRO A 54 -1.83 -5.89 20.10
CA PRO A 54 -3.11 -5.33 19.71
C PRO A 54 -3.87 -4.96 20.98
N ILE A 55 -4.32 -3.70 21.06
CA ILE A 55 -5.31 -3.32 22.07
C ILE A 55 -6.57 -4.08 21.67
N SER A 56 -6.78 -5.24 22.29
CA SER A 56 -7.97 -6.05 22.04
C SER A 56 -9.17 -5.33 22.65
N PRO A 57 -10.03 -4.69 21.83
CA PRO A 57 -11.29 -4.16 22.34
C PRO A 57 -12.15 -5.33 22.79
N ASP A 58 -13.00 -5.12 23.77
CA ASP A 58 -14.00 -6.11 24.20
C ASP A 58 -14.78 -6.62 22.98
N PRO A 59 -14.76 -7.92 22.70
CA PRO A 59 -15.40 -8.45 21.50
C PRO A 59 -16.93 -8.31 21.47
N THR A 60 -17.53 -7.80 22.56
CA THR A 60 -18.99 -7.67 22.72
C THR A 60 -19.54 -6.29 22.35
N GLU A 61 -18.71 -5.23 22.40
CA GLU A 61 -19.14 -3.88 21.96
C GLU A 61 -18.41 -3.46 20.67
N PRO A 62 -19.13 -2.98 19.66
CA PRO A 62 -18.45 -2.34 18.53
C PRO A 62 -17.70 -1.11 19.08
N PRO A 63 -16.41 -0.97 18.79
CA PRO A 63 -15.67 0.20 19.21
C PRO A 63 -16.30 1.44 18.62
N PRO A 64 -16.23 2.59 19.29
CA PRO A 64 -16.80 3.84 18.79
C PRO A 64 -16.19 4.14 17.43
N VAL A 65 -17.05 4.50 16.47
CA VAL A 65 -16.59 5.00 15.17
C VAL A 65 -15.91 6.33 15.39
N VAL A 66 -14.63 6.41 15.12
CA VAL A 66 -13.85 7.64 15.22
C VAL A 66 -13.59 8.16 13.81
N SER A 67 -14.18 9.29 13.50
CA SER A 67 -13.92 9.95 12.20
C SER A 67 -12.47 10.39 12.10
N ALA A 68 -11.86 10.14 10.96
CA ALA A 68 -10.49 10.58 10.71
C ALA A 68 -10.38 12.10 10.69
N PRO A 69 -9.36 12.69 11.31
CA PRO A 69 -9.12 14.12 11.21
C PRO A 69 -8.81 14.52 9.76
N GLY A 70 -9.33 15.64 9.31
CA GLY A 70 -8.87 16.29 8.08
C GLY A 70 -7.42 16.73 8.23
N ILE A 71 -6.62 16.52 7.20
CA ILE A 71 -5.20 16.90 7.18
C ILE A 71 -5.06 18.15 6.31
N GLU A 72 -4.84 19.29 6.94
CA GLU A 72 -4.51 20.53 6.25
C GLU A 72 -3.02 20.57 5.87
N ILE A 73 -2.68 21.33 4.84
CA ILE A 73 -1.27 21.55 4.46
C ILE A 73 -0.55 22.19 5.66
N PRO A 74 0.48 21.54 6.22
CA PRO A 74 1.22 22.10 7.35
C PRO A 74 1.88 23.43 7.00
N ALA A 75 1.96 24.30 8.01
CA ALA A 75 2.64 25.59 7.84
C ALA A 75 4.13 25.39 7.51
N GLY A 76 4.69 26.31 6.73
CA GLY A 76 6.11 26.32 6.41
C GLY A 76 6.60 25.19 5.50
N MET A 77 5.70 24.55 4.75
CA MET A 77 6.05 23.47 3.81
C MET A 77 7.11 23.92 2.79
N ALA A 78 8.36 23.58 3.03
CA ALA A 78 9.48 23.86 2.16
C ALA A 78 9.80 22.66 1.25
N HIS A 79 9.93 22.91 -0.06
CA HIS A 79 10.37 21.88 -1.00
C HIS A 79 11.83 21.47 -0.74
N VAL A 80 12.06 20.19 -0.50
CA VAL A 80 13.39 19.63 -0.25
C VAL A 80 14.03 19.11 -1.55
N GLY A 81 13.21 18.50 -2.40
CA GLY A 81 13.66 17.94 -3.68
C GLY A 81 12.77 16.80 -4.18
N PRO A 82 13.17 16.14 -5.26
CA PRO A 82 12.48 14.94 -5.71
C PRO A 82 12.65 13.82 -4.69
N ALA A 83 11.57 13.07 -4.44
CA ALA A 83 11.62 11.88 -3.59
C ALA A 83 11.96 10.66 -4.46
N ASN A 84 13.18 10.14 -4.34
CA ASN A 84 13.64 8.97 -5.09
C ASN A 84 13.29 7.67 -4.33
N LEU A 85 12.00 7.39 -4.18
CA LEU A 85 11.52 6.22 -3.43
C LEU A 85 11.17 5.02 -4.32
N GLY A 86 11.49 5.07 -5.59
CA GLY A 86 10.99 4.12 -6.59
C GLY A 86 9.56 4.47 -7.01
N GLY A 87 9.05 3.77 -8.01
CA GLY A 87 7.72 4.03 -8.56
C GLY A 87 7.75 4.77 -9.88
N THR A 88 6.57 4.92 -10.49
CA THR A 88 6.45 5.40 -11.89
C THR A 88 5.98 6.86 -11.98
N GLY A 89 5.66 7.49 -10.86
CA GLY A 89 5.10 8.84 -10.78
C GLY A 89 6.11 9.88 -10.28
N GLU A 90 5.84 11.14 -10.58
CA GLU A 90 6.54 12.28 -9.99
C GLU A 90 6.19 12.34 -8.50
N MET A 91 7.20 12.44 -7.64
CA MET A 91 7.02 12.56 -6.20
C MET A 91 8.05 13.54 -5.64
N HIS A 92 7.62 14.40 -4.73
CA HIS A 92 8.44 15.42 -4.11
C HIS A 92 8.46 15.26 -2.60
N LEU A 93 9.62 15.56 -2.02
CA LEU A 93 9.80 15.65 -0.58
C LEU A 93 9.66 17.12 -0.14
N TYR A 94 8.82 17.32 0.85
CA TYR A 94 8.64 18.59 1.56
C TYR A 94 8.96 18.40 3.03
N ARG A 95 9.26 19.52 3.72
CA ARG A 95 9.46 19.54 5.16
C ARG A 95 8.72 20.72 5.74
N ASP A 96 7.96 20.49 6.82
CA ASP A 96 7.26 21.55 7.54
C ASP A 96 8.14 22.25 8.59
N ASP A 97 7.60 23.29 9.25
CA ASP A 97 8.33 24.04 10.28
C ASP A 97 8.67 23.20 11.52
N ALA A 98 7.97 22.08 11.76
CA ALA A 98 8.27 21.14 12.83
C ALA A 98 9.37 20.13 12.44
N GLY A 99 9.88 20.19 11.19
CA GLY A 99 10.88 19.28 10.67
C GLY A 99 10.30 17.95 10.19
N GLN A 100 8.97 17.77 10.22
CA GLN A 100 8.32 16.56 9.70
C GLN A 100 8.41 16.54 8.18
N GLU A 101 8.77 15.39 7.63
CA GLU A 101 8.83 15.18 6.19
C GLU A 101 7.48 14.69 5.64
N TRP A 102 7.16 15.20 4.45
CA TRP A 102 5.95 14.91 3.72
C TRP A 102 6.29 14.55 2.27
N LEU A 103 5.63 13.54 1.77
CA LEU A 103 5.71 13.13 0.36
C LEU A 103 4.53 13.73 -0.38
N PHE A 104 4.81 14.54 -1.39
CA PHE A 104 3.79 15.13 -2.24
C PHE A 104 3.79 14.43 -3.59
N LYS A 105 2.60 13.99 -4.00
CA LYS A 105 2.36 13.30 -5.26
C LYS A 105 1.37 14.11 -6.08
N PRO A 106 1.80 14.78 -7.15
CA PRO A 106 0.89 15.51 -8.03
C PRO A 106 -0.18 14.59 -8.62
N ALA A 107 -1.44 15.02 -8.57
CA ALA A 107 -2.57 14.28 -9.11
C ALA A 107 -2.65 14.48 -10.62
N GLN A 108 -1.81 13.74 -11.36
CA GLN A 108 -1.68 13.87 -12.81
C GLN A 108 -1.35 12.53 -13.49
N THR A 109 -1.66 12.43 -14.77
CA THR A 109 -1.20 11.31 -15.61
C THR A 109 0.32 11.35 -15.80
N LYS A 110 0.90 10.29 -16.35
CA LYS A 110 2.31 10.26 -16.77
C LYS A 110 2.64 11.34 -17.81
N SER A 111 1.65 11.79 -18.59
CA SER A 111 1.77 12.89 -19.56
C SER A 111 1.58 14.28 -18.94
N GLY A 112 1.29 14.35 -17.64
CA GLY A 112 1.10 15.60 -16.90
C GLY A 112 -0.32 16.17 -16.94
N SER A 113 -1.29 15.45 -17.52
CA SER A 113 -2.69 15.87 -17.48
C SER A 113 -3.27 15.73 -16.08
N PRO A 114 -3.98 16.74 -15.53
CA PRO A 114 -4.54 16.68 -14.18
C PRO A 114 -5.55 15.55 -14.01
N GLU A 115 -5.48 14.83 -12.89
CA GLU A 115 -6.42 13.77 -12.49
C GLU A 115 -6.69 13.89 -10.97
N ALA A 116 -7.42 14.94 -10.58
CA ALA A 116 -7.67 15.30 -9.18
C ALA A 116 -8.23 14.15 -8.34
N PHE A 117 -9.03 13.28 -8.93
CA PHE A 117 -9.60 12.10 -8.26
C PHE A 117 -8.53 11.20 -7.62
N ARG A 118 -7.30 11.15 -8.13
CA ARG A 118 -6.21 10.37 -7.56
C ARG A 118 -5.79 10.85 -6.17
N ALA A 119 -5.80 12.17 -5.96
CA ALA A 119 -5.49 12.74 -4.65
C ALA A 119 -6.63 12.46 -3.66
N TYR A 120 -7.87 12.68 -4.08
CA TYR A 120 -9.04 12.47 -3.22
C TYR A 120 -9.23 11.00 -2.83
N VAL A 121 -8.98 10.04 -3.71
CA VAL A 121 -9.10 8.62 -3.35
C VAL A 121 -8.01 8.20 -2.37
N GLN A 122 -6.83 8.81 -2.43
CA GLN A 122 -5.76 8.53 -1.47
C GLN A 122 -6.09 9.10 -0.09
N GLU A 123 -6.66 10.31 -0.01
CA GLU A 123 -7.16 10.88 1.24
C GLU A 123 -8.33 10.06 1.81
N ALA A 124 -9.29 9.65 0.98
CA ALA A 124 -10.37 8.76 1.40
C ALA A 124 -9.83 7.43 1.93
N GLY A 125 -8.81 6.88 1.29
CA GLY A 125 -8.10 5.69 1.76
C GLY A 125 -7.52 5.85 3.16
N TYR A 126 -6.88 6.98 3.45
CA TYR A 126 -6.44 7.32 4.81
C TYR A 126 -7.60 7.37 5.81
N LYS A 127 -8.71 8.03 5.45
CA LYS A 127 -9.88 8.12 6.34
C LYS A 127 -10.45 6.75 6.68
N VAL A 128 -10.53 5.84 5.70
CA VAL A 128 -10.96 4.45 5.94
C VAL A 128 -9.94 3.69 6.79
N GLN A 129 -8.65 3.79 6.46
CA GLN A 129 -7.59 3.17 7.25
C GLN A 129 -7.64 3.63 8.72
N TYR A 130 -7.87 4.93 8.96
CA TYR A 130 -7.99 5.48 10.31
C TYR A 130 -9.18 4.91 11.09
N ILE A 131 -10.31 4.65 10.44
CA ILE A 131 -11.47 4.02 11.06
C ILE A 131 -11.18 2.56 11.38
N VAL A 132 -10.53 1.85 10.46
CA VAL A 132 -10.18 0.44 10.67
C VAL A 132 -9.14 0.30 11.75
N ASP A 133 -8.01 1.00 11.62
CA ASP A 133 -6.91 0.98 12.57
C ASP A 133 -6.20 2.35 12.64
N PRO A 134 -6.59 3.22 13.60
CA PRO A 134 -6.02 4.56 13.69
C PRO A 134 -4.52 4.59 13.97
N ASP A 135 -3.97 3.53 14.56
CA ASP A 135 -2.55 3.45 14.91
C ASP A 135 -1.64 3.23 13.71
N THR A 136 -2.17 2.65 12.64
CA THR A 136 -1.42 2.39 11.39
C THR A 136 -1.82 3.33 10.25
N ALA A 137 -2.84 4.15 10.45
CA ALA A 137 -3.30 5.10 9.43
C ALA A 137 -2.25 6.17 9.14
N VAL A 138 -1.89 6.29 7.88
CA VAL A 138 -0.92 7.28 7.42
C VAL A 138 -1.63 8.58 7.07
N PRO A 139 -1.37 9.69 7.77
CA PRO A 139 -2.00 10.97 7.48
C PRO A 139 -1.79 11.39 6.03
N VAL A 140 -2.89 11.57 5.32
CA VAL A 140 -2.92 12.06 3.93
C VAL A 140 -3.91 13.22 3.86
N GLY A 141 -3.49 14.31 3.24
CA GLY A 141 -4.35 15.41 2.87
C GLY A 141 -4.20 15.74 1.38
N VAL A 142 -5.07 16.61 0.89
CA VAL A 142 -5.07 17.07 -0.49
C VAL A 142 -4.88 18.58 -0.53
N GLY A 143 -4.19 19.05 -1.56
CA GLY A 143 -3.98 20.50 -1.71
C GLY A 143 -3.00 20.84 -2.81
N GLU A 144 -2.69 22.12 -2.91
CA GLU A 144 -1.78 22.65 -3.93
C GLU A 144 -0.41 22.94 -3.32
N LEU A 145 0.62 22.28 -3.83
CA LEU A 145 2.01 22.51 -3.48
C LEU A 145 2.83 22.72 -4.75
N GLY A 146 3.66 23.77 -4.76
CA GLY A 146 4.49 24.10 -5.92
C GLY A 146 3.68 24.35 -7.21
N GLY A 147 2.45 24.88 -7.11
CA GLY A 147 1.57 25.13 -8.24
C GLY A 147 0.96 23.89 -8.87
N LYS A 148 1.01 22.75 -8.18
CA LYS A 148 0.37 21.49 -8.60
C LYS A 148 -0.59 21.02 -7.51
N PHE A 149 -1.79 20.60 -7.92
CA PHE A 149 -2.73 19.92 -7.03
C PHE A 149 -2.33 18.46 -6.85
N GLY A 150 -2.43 17.92 -5.64
CA GLY A 150 -2.07 16.55 -5.36
C GLY A 150 -2.36 16.11 -3.94
N ALA A 151 -1.95 14.89 -3.62
CA ALA A 151 -1.97 14.36 -2.25
C ALA A 151 -0.61 14.59 -1.58
N PHE A 152 -0.65 14.99 -0.33
CA PHE A 152 0.54 15.02 0.53
C PHE A 152 0.35 14.02 1.67
N GLN A 153 1.34 13.18 1.85
CA GLN A 153 1.33 12.09 2.82
C GLN A 153 2.47 12.27 3.81
N LYS A 154 2.19 12.11 5.10
CA LYS A 154 3.25 12.09 6.11
C LYS A 154 4.25 10.99 5.77
N ARG A 155 5.55 11.33 5.70
CA ARG A 155 6.59 10.34 5.50
C ARG A 155 6.76 9.49 6.76
N ILE A 156 6.65 8.18 6.58
CA ILE A 156 6.85 7.22 7.68
C ILE A 156 8.36 7.02 7.86
N THR A 157 8.81 7.18 9.10
CA THR A 157 10.17 6.79 9.49
C THR A 157 10.18 5.28 9.70
N THR A 158 11.03 4.59 8.96
CA THR A 158 11.18 3.13 9.07
C THR A 158 12.34 2.75 9.97
N VAL A 159 12.26 1.60 10.63
CA VAL A 159 13.39 1.04 11.37
C VAL A 159 14.43 0.44 10.41
N SER A 160 15.70 0.49 10.77
CA SER A 160 16.79 -0.02 9.93
C SER A 160 16.73 -1.55 9.70
N SER A 161 16.08 -2.28 10.63
CA SER A 161 15.87 -3.73 10.56
C SER A 161 14.50 -4.10 9.99
N ALA A 162 13.79 -3.16 9.36
CA ALA A 162 12.49 -3.41 8.78
C ALA A 162 12.55 -4.52 7.71
N THR A 163 11.55 -5.39 7.72
CA THR A 163 11.42 -6.43 6.70
C THR A 163 11.15 -5.79 5.35
N ASP A 164 11.87 -6.24 4.32
CA ASP A 164 11.52 -5.95 2.93
C ASP A 164 10.37 -6.88 2.51
N TYR A 165 9.15 -6.39 2.65
CA TYR A 165 7.95 -7.17 2.34
C TYR A 165 7.82 -7.50 0.85
N LYS A 166 8.43 -6.73 -0.03
CA LYS A 166 8.50 -7.07 -1.45
C LYS A 166 9.40 -8.28 -1.69
N ALA A 167 10.57 -8.30 -1.08
CA ALA A 167 11.46 -9.45 -1.13
C ALA A 167 10.80 -10.67 -0.46
N TRP A 168 10.17 -10.47 0.71
CA TRP A 168 9.45 -11.53 1.41
C TRP A 168 8.31 -12.13 0.56
N GLN A 169 7.54 -11.32 -0.13
CA GLN A 169 6.44 -11.78 -1.00
C GLN A 169 6.93 -12.75 -2.07
N HIS A 170 8.15 -12.55 -2.59
CA HIS A 170 8.72 -13.37 -3.65
C HIS A 170 9.50 -14.60 -3.12
N SER A 171 10.27 -14.42 -2.06
CA SER A 171 11.18 -15.45 -1.56
C SER A 171 10.63 -16.24 -0.36
N GLY A 172 9.64 -15.69 0.34
CA GLY A 172 9.16 -16.25 1.59
C GLY A 172 10.12 -15.95 2.75
N GLY A 173 10.08 -16.80 3.77
CA GLY A 173 10.86 -16.64 4.99
C GLY A 173 9.98 -16.31 6.20
N PRO A 174 10.58 -16.11 7.38
CA PRO A 174 9.84 -15.71 8.55
C PRO A 174 9.33 -14.26 8.40
N LEU A 175 8.17 -13.99 8.98
CA LEU A 175 7.68 -12.64 9.21
C LEU A 175 7.97 -12.27 10.66
N PRO A 176 8.10 -10.97 10.96
CA PRO A 176 8.10 -10.51 12.35
C PRO A 176 6.83 -10.96 13.08
N ASP A 177 6.94 -11.18 14.38
CA ASP A 177 5.82 -11.56 15.23
C ASP A 177 4.68 -10.53 15.11
N GLY A 178 3.45 -11.00 14.97
CA GLY A 178 2.28 -10.14 14.81
C GLY A 178 2.08 -9.53 13.41
N ALA A 179 3.03 -9.66 12.48
CA ALA A 179 2.91 -9.09 11.14
C ALA A 179 1.73 -9.69 10.36
N VAL A 180 1.43 -10.96 10.55
CA VAL A 180 0.30 -11.62 9.87
C VAL A 180 -1.02 -10.97 10.27
N GLN A 181 -1.25 -10.75 11.57
CA GLN A 181 -2.45 -10.07 12.08
C GLN A 181 -2.55 -8.65 11.54
N GLN A 182 -1.42 -7.93 11.48
CA GLN A 182 -1.42 -6.58 10.92
C GLN A 182 -1.71 -6.57 9.42
N PHE A 183 -1.22 -7.54 8.66
CA PHE A 183 -1.64 -7.74 7.27
C PHE A 183 -3.13 -8.05 7.14
N GLN A 184 -3.71 -8.82 8.05
CA GLN A 184 -5.15 -9.08 8.05
C GLN A 184 -5.97 -7.79 8.26
N ARG A 185 -5.53 -6.88 9.12
CA ARG A 185 -6.14 -5.56 9.34
C ARG A 185 -6.05 -4.68 8.11
N GLU A 186 -4.85 -4.55 7.55
CA GLU A 186 -4.65 -3.80 6.31
C GLU A 186 -5.48 -4.40 5.15
N HIS A 187 -5.66 -5.73 5.13
CA HIS A 187 -6.50 -6.38 4.13
C HIS A 187 -7.95 -5.94 4.23
N VAL A 188 -8.50 -5.72 5.42
CA VAL A 188 -9.86 -5.17 5.57
C VAL A 188 -9.96 -3.81 4.88
N THR A 189 -9.00 -2.93 5.10
CA THR A 189 -8.93 -1.62 4.45
C THR A 189 -8.82 -1.75 2.92
N ASP A 190 -7.85 -2.51 2.44
CA ASP A 190 -7.60 -2.67 1.00
C ASP A 190 -8.76 -3.39 0.29
N TRP A 191 -9.43 -4.29 0.98
CA TRP A 191 -10.60 -4.97 0.47
C TRP A 191 -11.78 -4.03 0.30
N LEU A 192 -12.08 -3.21 1.31
CA LEU A 192 -13.10 -2.16 1.21
C LEU A 192 -12.85 -1.23 0.04
N LEU A 193 -11.60 -0.79 -0.09
CA LEU A 193 -11.17 0.15 -1.12
C LEU A 193 -11.03 -0.49 -2.51
N GLY A 194 -11.15 -1.82 -2.63
CA GLY A 194 -10.82 -2.50 -3.87
C GLY A 194 -9.42 -2.15 -4.37
N ASN A 195 -8.47 -2.01 -3.42
CA ASN A 195 -7.09 -1.67 -3.73
C ASN A 195 -6.29 -2.92 -4.13
N TYR A 196 -6.15 -3.13 -5.43
CA TYR A 196 -5.41 -4.27 -5.97
C TYR A 196 -3.89 -4.05 -6.06
N ASP A 197 -3.42 -2.84 -5.82
CA ASP A 197 -1.99 -2.50 -5.85
C ASP A 197 -1.32 -2.72 -4.48
N SER A 198 -1.85 -3.62 -3.68
CA SER A 198 -1.36 -3.98 -2.35
C SER A 198 -0.22 -5.00 -2.40
N HIS A 199 0.79 -4.76 -3.23
CA HIS A 199 2.00 -5.58 -3.27
C HIS A 199 2.96 -5.24 -2.11
N GLY A 200 3.89 -6.15 -1.79
CA GLY A 200 4.80 -5.99 -0.65
C GLY A 200 5.61 -4.69 -0.59
N GLY A 201 5.81 -4.01 -1.73
CA GLY A 201 6.47 -2.69 -1.76
C GLY A 201 5.62 -1.54 -1.23
N ASN A 202 4.30 -1.75 -1.02
CA ASN A 202 3.39 -0.77 -0.46
C ASN A 202 3.15 -1.00 1.05
N PHE A 203 4.04 -1.76 1.70
CA PHE A 203 4.03 -1.97 3.15
C PHE A 203 5.38 -1.64 3.74
N VAL A 204 5.36 -0.93 4.84
CA VAL A 204 6.56 -0.54 5.58
C VAL A 204 6.39 -0.85 7.07
N THR A 205 7.50 -0.97 7.78
CA THR A 205 7.51 -1.05 9.24
C THR A 205 7.87 0.33 9.80
N ASP A 206 7.00 0.90 10.63
CA ASP A 206 7.25 2.20 11.24
C ASP A 206 8.34 2.15 12.33
N SER A 207 8.63 3.29 12.95
CA SER A 207 9.68 3.44 13.98
C SER A 207 9.39 2.69 15.29
N VAL A 208 8.16 2.24 15.50
CA VAL A 208 7.76 1.44 16.68
C VAL A 208 7.47 -0.03 16.34
N GLY A 209 7.79 -0.45 15.12
CA GLY A 209 7.68 -1.84 14.68
C GLY A 209 6.32 -2.24 14.10
N ARG A 210 5.40 -1.30 13.83
CA ARG A 210 4.08 -1.62 13.26
C ARG A 210 4.16 -1.69 11.73
N LEU A 211 3.45 -2.63 11.16
CA LEU A 211 3.24 -2.70 9.71
C LEU A 211 2.22 -1.64 9.31
N VAL A 212 2.55 -0.89 8.29
CA VAL A 212 1.76 0.22 7.76
C VAL A 212 1.60 0.06 6.26
N GLY A 213 0.37 0.03 5.77
CA GLY A 213 0.05 0.08 4.35
C GLY A 213 0.06 1.51 3.82
N ILE A 214 0.75 1.73 2.71
CA ILE A 214 0.87 3.03 2.03
C ILE A 214 0.32 2.95 0.61
N ASP A 215 0.21 4.11 -0.07
CA ASP A 215 -0.16 4.24 -1.48
C ASP A 215 -1.53 3.63 -1.84
N LYS A 216 -2.60 4.27 -1.36
CA LYS A 216 -3.98 3.87 -1.64
C LYS A 216 -4.57 4.50 -2.93
N GLU A 217 -3.75 5.13 -3.79
CA GLU A 217 -4.24 5.86 -4.97
C GLU A 217 -4.89 4.98 -6.06
N GLN A 218 -4.64 3.67 -6.02
CA GLN A 218 -5.23 2.72 -6.97
C GLN A 218 -6.57 2.14 -6.48
N SER A 219 -7.09 2.63 -5.37
CA SER A 219 -8.39 2.23 -4.85
C SER A 219 -9.48 2.47 -5.88
N PHE A 220 -10.44 1.55 -5.94
CA PHE A 220 -11.57 1.55 -6.88
C PHE A 220 -11.22 1.63 -8.37
N LYS A 221 -9.96 1.39 -8.74
CA LYS A 221 -9.47 1.48 -10.12
C LYS A 221 -10.29 0.65 -11.12
N TYR A 222 -10.84 -0.46 -10.68
CA TYR A 222 -11.56 -1.41 -11.51
C TYR A 222 -13.07 -1.33 -11.34
N ILE A 223 -13.59 -0.49 -10.45
CA ILE A 223 -15.03 -0.30 -10.31
C ILE A 223 -15.65 0.11 -11.67
N GLY A 224 -16.67 -0.62 -12.09
CA GLY A 224 -17.39 -0.37 -13.33
C GLY A 224 -16.68 -0.78 -14.64
N LYS A 225 -15.42 -1.22 -14.59
CA LYS A 225 -14.67 -1.63 -15.79
C LYS A 225 -14.81 -3.12 -16.10
N ASP A 226 -14.97 -3.92 -15.09
CA ASP A 226 -15.20 -5.35 -15.17
C ASP A 226 -16.14 -5.71 -14.02
N GLY A 227 -17.42 -5.91 -14.34
CA GLY A 227 -18.47 -6.07 -13.35
C GLY A 227 -18.20 -7.18 -12.31
N ALA A 228 -17.38 -8.17 -12.66
CA ALA A 228 -16.99 -9.23 -11.74
C ALA A 228 -15.95 -8.78 -10.71
N GLN A 229 -15.16 -7.74 -11.00
CA GLN A 229 -14.12 -7.25 -10.09
C GLN A 229 -14.58 -6.07 -9.22
N ALA A 230 -15.60 -5.35 -9.67
CA ALA A 230 -16.01 -4.11 -9.03
C ALA A 230 -16.66 -4.32 -7.66
N MET A 231 -17.52 -5.32 -7.55
CA MET A 231 -18.36 -5.54 -6.36
C MET A 231 -18.00 -6.83 -5.63
N SER A 232 -17.53 -7.86 -6.33
CA SER A 232 -17.09 -9.12 -5.73
C SER A 232 -15.56 -9.20 -5.78
N TYR A 233 -14.90 -8.57 -4.85
CA TYR A 233 -13.49 -8.83 -4.57
C TYR A 233 -13.38 -10.19 -3.86
N ALA A 234 -13.64 -11.25 -4.60
CA ALA A 234 -13.36 -12.58 -4.11
C ALA A 234 -11.84 -12.78 -4.13
N PHE A 235 -11.30 -13.23 -3.01
CA PHE A 235 -9.91 -13.62 -2.93
C PHE A 235 -9.61 -14.75 -3.92
N HIS A 236 -8.64 -14.51 -4.80
CA HIS A 236 -8.14 -15.51 -5.76
C HIS A 236 -6.64 -15.68 -5.57
N PRO A 237 -6.18 -16.66 -4.78
CA PRO A 237 -4.76 -16.80 -4.40
C PRO A 237 -3.81 -17.00 -5.58
N ASN A 238 -4.31 -17.42 -6.72
CA ASN A 238 -3.51 -17.67 -7.92
C ASN A 238 -3.71 -16.62 -9.02
N LYS A 239 -4.42 -15.53 -8.73
CA LYS A 239 -4.73 -14.49 -9.71
C LYS A 239 -4.03 -13.20 -9.34
N SER A 240 -3.33 -12.60 -10.30
CA SER A 240 -2.81 -11.25 -10.22
C SER A 240 -3.80 -10.25 -10.81
N TYR A 241 -3.82 -9.05 -10.27
CA TYR A 241 -4.61 -7.95 -10.75
C TYR A 241 -3.70 -6.87 -11.30
N GLY A 242 -3.81 -6.59 -12.59
CA GLY A 242 -2.88 -5.70 -13.27
C GLY A 242 -1.46 -6.30 -13.36
N GLU A 243 -0.46 -5.47 -13.13
CA GLU A 243 0.96 -5.85 -13.24
C GLU A 243 1.53 -6.44 -11.94
N THR A 244 0.82 -6.26 -10.82
CA THR A 244 1.30 -6.65 -9.48
C THR A 244 0.33 -7.61 -8.80
N GLU A 245 0.88 -8.55 -8.05
CA GLU A 245 0.10 -9.47 -7.22
C GLU A 245 -0.04 -8.88 -5.81
N PRO A 246 -1.27 -8.79 -5.24
CA PRO A 246 -1.47 -8.42 -3.86
C PRO A 246 -0.71 -9.36 -2.90
N ILE A 247 -0.07 -8.80 -1.86
CA ILE A 247 0.69 -9.59 -0.88
C ILE A 247 -0.21 -10.59 -0.14
N TYR A 248 -1.48 -10.27 -0.02
CA TYR A 248 -2.49 -11.12 0.60
C TYR A 248 -2.62 -12.48 -0.08
N ASN A 249 -2.44 -12.55 -1.39
CA ASN A 249 -2.41 -13.81 -2.12
C ASN A 249 -1.30 -14.75 -1.61
N THR A 250 -0.14 -14.19 -1.27
CA THR A 250 0.97 -14.96 -0.70
C THR A 250 0.65 -15.42 0.72
N ILE A 251 0.07 -14.54 1.55
CA ILE A 251 -0.32 -14.85 2.93
C ILE A 251 -1.34 -15.99 2.94
N TYR A 252 -2.41 -15.88 2.18
CA TYR A 252 -3.47 -16.89 2.17
C TYR A 252 -3.03 -18.21 1.50
N ARG A 253 -2.16 -18.17 0.49
CA ARG A 253 -1.54 -19.40 -0.05
C ARG A 253 -0.72 -20.14 1.01
N ARG A 254 0.01 -19.41 1.84
CA ARG A 254 0.82 -19.99 2.93
C ARG A 254 -0.07 -20.51 4.06
N PHE A 255 -1.13 -19.79 4.41
CA PHE A 255 -2.16 -20.29 5.34
C PHE A 255 -2.77 -21.59 4.83
N ALA A 256 -3.19 -21.67 3.58
CA ALA A 256 -3.76 -22.89 2.99
C ALA A 256 -2.80 -24.09 2.99
N LYS A 257 -1.48 -23.84 3.08
CA LYS A 257 -0.45 -24.86 3.22
C LYS A 257 -0.13 -25.20 4.68
N GLY A 258 -0.74 -24.52 5.65
CA GLY A 258 -0.43 -24.68 7.07
C GLY A 258 0.92 -24.07 7.49
N GLU A 259 1.44 -23.11 6.72
CA GLU A 259 2.70 -22.44 7.00
C GLU A 259 2.53 -21.16 7.83
N LEU A 260 1.31 -20.65 7.93
CA LEU A 260 0.92 -19.45 8.71
C LEU A 260 -0.42 -19.70 9.39
N ASP A 261 -0.61 -19.08 10.55
CA ASP A 261 -1.90 -19.01 11.23
C ASP A 261 -2.57 -17.66 10.99
N LEU A 262 -3.90 -17.65 10.92
CA LEU A 262 -4.71 -16.43 10.77
C LEU A 262 -5.61 -16.27 12.00
N ASP A 263 -5.73 -15.05 12.49
CA ASP A 263 -6.69 -14.68 13.54
C ASP A 263 -7.97 -14.10 12.91
N LEU A 264 -8.94 -14.97 12.69
CA LEU A 264 -10.22 -14.56 12.10
C LEU A 264 -11.07 -13.71 13.05
N GLN A 265 -10.89 -13.84 14.38
CA GLN A 265 -11.65 -13.02 15.34
C GLN A 265 -11.16 -11.57 15.35
N ASP A 266 -9.85 -11.38 15.28
CA ASP A 266 -9.27 -10.04 15.13
C ASP A 266 -9.80 -9.39 13.84
N THR A 267 -9.73 -10.09 12.71
CA THR A 267 -10.27 -9.60 11.43
C THR A 267 -11.75 -9.22 11.51
N LEU A 268 -12.59 -10.04 12.13
CA LEU A 268 -14.01 -9.75 12.31
C LEU A 268 -14.25 -8.51 13.18
N THR A 269 -13.37 -8.21 14.11
CA THR A 269 -13.46 -6.98 14.92
C THR A 269 -13.31 -5.74 14.03
N TYR A 270 -12.37 -5.74 13.10
CA TYR A 270 -12.17 -4.62 12.15
C TYR A 270 -13.32 -4.51 11.14
N ILE A 271 -13.84 -5.63 10.67
CA ILE A 271 -15.04 -5.65 9.81
C ILE A 271 -16.23 -5.02 10.55
N LYS A 272 -16.45 -5.36 11.82
CA LYS A 272 -17.51 -4.74 12.63
C LYS A 272 -17.36 -3.23 12.79
N ARG A 273 -16.13 -2.71 12.90
CA ARG A 273 -15.90 -1.27 12.94
C ARG A 273 -16.40 -0.59 11.67
N VAL A 274 -16.11 -1.19 10.53
CA VAL A 274 -16.55 -0.67 9.23
C VAL A 274 -18.07 -0.72 9.10
N GLU A 275 -18.69 -1.84 9.46
CA GLU A 275 -20.13 -2.02 9.44
C GLU A 275 -20.87 -1.02 10.34
N ALA A 276 -20.22 -0.58 11.41
CA ALA A 276 -20.76 0.41 12.33
C ALA A 276 -20.74 1.85 11.78
N ILE A 277 -20.04 2.10 10.66
CA ILE A 277 -20.02 3.44 10.05
C ILE A 277 -21.38 3.71 9.40
N PRO A 278 -22.10 4.79 9.76
CA PRO A 278 -23.31 5.18 9.05
C PRO A 278 -23.07 5.40 7.57
N ASP A 279 -23.99 4.95 6.72
CA ASP A 279 -23.85 5.06 5.25
C ASP A 279 -23.63 6.50 4.80
N SER A 280 -24.29 7.46 5.46
CA SER A 280 -24.13 8.88 5.16
C SER A 280 -22.70 9.37 5.44
N GLU A 281 -22.08 8.92 6.53
CA GLU A 281 -20.69 9.28 6.87
C GLU A 281 -19.71 8.59 5.92
N TYR A 282 -19.93 7.30 5.66
CA TYR A 282 -19.09 6.56 4.73
C TYR A 282 -19.14 7.14 3.31
N ARG A 283 -20.33 7.52 2.86
CA ARG A 283 -20.56 8.20 1.59
C ARG A 283 -19.83 9.55 1.50
N GLU A 284 -19.80 10.31 2.61
CA GLU A 284 -19.13 11.61 2.65
C GLU A 284 -17.61 11.50 2.54
N ILE A 285 -17.00 10.41 3.05
CA ILE A 285 -15.57 10.14 2.88
C ILE A 285 -15.17 10.13 1.41
N PHE A 286 -16.04 9.65 0.52
CA PHE A 286 -15.73 9.46 -0.90
C PHE A 286 -16.36 10.50 -1.82
N ARG A 287 -17.07 11.50 -1.28
CA ARG A 287 -17.78 12.50 -2.10
C ARG A 287 -16.85 13.25 -3.04
N ASP A 288 -15.76 13.79 -2.53
CA ASP A 288 -14.80 14.54 -3.35
C ASP A 288 -14.16 13.69 -4.43
N TYR A 289 -13.89 12.42 -4.13
CA TYR A 289 -13.39 11.46 -5.12
C TYR A 289 -14.40 11.23 -6.24
N ALA A 290 -15.65 10.94 -5.90
CA ALA A 290 -16.69 10.65 -6.87
C ALA A 290 -16.98 11.88 -7.77
N GLU A 291 -17.05 13.08 -7.16
CA GLU A 291 -17.27 14.34 -7.87
C GLU A 291 -16.07 14.73 -8.75
N ALA A 292 -14.85 14.47 -8.30
CA ALA A 292 -13.65 14.71 -9.11
C ALA A 292 -13.55 13.76 -10.31
N LEU A 293 -14.08 12.54 -10.19
CA LEU A 293 -14.03 11.54 -11.25
C LEU A 293 -15.15 11.73 -12.28
N HIS A 294 -16.35 12.05 -11.86
CA HIS A 294 -17.56 12.07 -12.70
C HIS A 294 -18.23 13.44 -12.83
N GLY A 295 -17.77 14.44 -12.06
CA GLY A 295 -18.53 15.68 -11.87
C GLY A 295 -19.70 15.49 -10.92
N LYS A 296 -20.33 16.60 -10.54
CA LYS A 296 -21.53 16.55 -9.68
C LYS A 296 -22.72 16.02 -10.48
N GLY A 297 -23.38 14.98 -9.97
CA GLY A 297 -24.58 14.44 -10.63
C GLY A 297 -24.78 12.94 -10.42
N LYS A 298 -25.61 12.36 -11.29
CA LYS A 298 -26.09 10.98 -11.14
C LYS A 298 -24.98 9.93 -11.18
N GLU A 299 -23.92 10.16 -11.94
CA GLU A 299 -22.79 9.20 -12.07
C GLU A 299 -21.96 9.18 -10.77
N ALA A 300 -21.70 10.34 -10.17
CA ALA A 300 -21.04 10.41 -8.86
C ALA A 300 -21.90 9.75 -7.78
N GLU A 301 -23.21 10.00 -7.76
CA GLU A 301 -24.12 9.39 -6.80
C GLU A 301 -24.18 7.87 -6.97
N ALA A 302 -24.22 7.36 -8.21
CA ALA A 302 -24.18 5.92 -8.48
C ALA A 302 -22.87 5.27 -8.02
N LEU A 303 -21.73 5.94 -8.17
CA LEU A 303 -20.46 5.46 -7.63
C LEU A 303 -20.49 5.41 -6.10
N LEU A 304 -21.03 6.44 -5.45
CA LEU A 304 -21.16 6.48 -4.00
C LEU A 304 -22.11 5.39 -3.48
N ASP A 305 -23.21 5.10 -4.20
CA ASP A 305 -24.11 3.98 -3.88
C ASP A 305 -23.35 2.64 -3.96
N ALA A 306 -22.58 2.41 -5.00
CA ALA A 306 -21.78 1.20 -5.18
C ALA A 306 -20.69 1.04 -4.08
N ILE A 307 -20.09 2.14 -3.64
CA ILE A 307 -19.11 2.14 -2.55
C ILE A 307 -19.77 1.77 -1.21
N VAL A 308 -20.96 2.28 -0.92
CA VAL A 308 -21.74 1.93 0.28
C VAL A 308 -22.17 0.47 0.20
N GLU A 309 -22.73 0.02 -0.93
CA GLU A 309 -23.12 -1.37 -1.14
C GLU A 309 -21.97 -2.34 -0.88
N ARG A 310 -20.75 -1.97 -1.32
CA ARG A 310 -19.55 -2.77 -1.04
C ARG A 310 -19.25 -2.88 0.45
N LYS A 311 -19.39 -1.80 1.22
CA LYS A 311 -19.24 -1.79 2.67
C LYS A 311 -20.26 -2.72 3.32
N ASP A 312 -21.52 -2.63 2.92
CA ASP A 312 -22.61 -3.38 3.51
C ASP A 312 -22.53 -4.89 3.22
N ASN A 313 -21.94 -5.25 2.10
CA ASN A 313 -21.73 -6.64 1.69
C ASN A 313 -20.32 -7.18 1.99
N LEU A 314 -19.56 -6.51 2.87
CA LEU A 314 -18.16 -6.85 3.13
C LEU A 314 -17.95 -8.29 3.62
N ARG A 315 -18.90 -8.85 4.36
CA ARG A 315 -18.82 -10.24 4.84
C ARG A 315 -19.18 -11.28 3.80
N GLU A 316 -19.91 -10.88 2.77
CA GLU A 316 -20.40 -11.80 1.74
C GLU A 316 -19.42 -11.86 0.55
N THR A 317 -18.50 -10.92 0.51
CA THR A 317 -17.46 -10.83 -0.51
C THR A 317 -16.11 -11.29 -0.01
#